data_26a00d46484e422ae681f197005571f1
#
_entry.id   26a00d46484e422ae681f197005571f1
#
_cell.length_a   1.000
_cell.length_b   1.000
_cell.length_c   1.000
_cell.angle_alpha   90.00
_cell.angle_beta   90.00
_cell.angle_gamma   90.00
#
_symmetry.space_group_name_H-M   'P 1'
#
loop_
_entity.id
_entity.type
_entity.pdbx_description
1 polymer ?
#
loop_
_entity_poly.entity_id
_entity_poly.type
_entity_poly.pdbx_seq_one_letter_code
_entity_poly.pdbx_strand_id
1 'polypeptide(L)'
;MEKDRPDGPPFNPAVALVSGVLAVSTGAIFARLAEAPAFVIAAYRVGLASLILAPFAWWQARGELLRLTARDYGLAALAGLFLALHFGTWISSLQYTSVANSVMLVNTNPLWVGLLTPFISKDRMSPLTKIGITLSVIGGVIIGAGDFATGAGSLYGDFLALAGSLCAACYLLLGRTLRRKLSLLAYVMICYGSAAVILWGAVLALRLPVAGFSARTYGAFAGMALISQIIGHSSYNWALRWFSTGLIAVSLLGEPIGATILAYLLFDEGLTWAKASGGLLILSAIYLAGRGEEQGRGGKVPGGRGV
;
A
#
# COMPACT_ATOMS: atom_id res chain seq x y z
N MET A 1 -2.22 10.65 -31.55
CA MET A 1 -0.85 10.76 -30.99
C MET A 1 -0.68 9.75 -29.85
N GLU A 2 -0.50 8.48 -30.21
CA GLU A 2 -0.34 7.33 -29.29
C GLU A 2 1.06 6.74 -29.45
N LYS A 3 1.97 7.44 -30.15
CA LYS A 3 3.23 6.89 -30.69
C LYS A 3 4.49 7.11 -29.83
N ASP A 4 4.44 7.79 -28.66
CA ASP A 4 5.64 8.14 -27.90
C ASP A 4 5.63 7.68 -26.43
N ARG A 5 4.90 6.60 -26.09
CA ARG A 5 5.11 5.97 -24.80
C ARG A 5 6.17 4.86 -24.98
N PRO A 6 7.32 4.95 -24.30
CA PRO A 6 8.33 3.91 -24.41
C PRO A 6 7.71 2.55 -24.09
N ASP A 7 7.95 1.54 -24.93
CA ASP A 7 7.41 0.17 -24.82
C ASP A 7 7.86 -0.57 -23.56
N GLY A 8 8.74 0.02 -22.76
CA GLY A 8 9.31 -0.54 -21.53
C GLY A 8 9.36 0.46 -20.38
N PRO A 9 9.63 -0.04 -19.17
CA PRO A 9 9.83 0.80 -17.99
C PRO A 9 11.13 1.61 -18.13
N PRO A 10 11.15 2.91 -17.72
CA PRO A 10 12.35 3.76 -17.80
C PRO A 10 13.48 3.27 -16.89
N PHE A 11 13.18 2.46 -15.88
CA PHE A 11 14.12 1.78 -15.00
C PHE A 11 13.50 0.47 -14.47
N ASN A 12 14.29 -0.36 -13.79
CA ASN A 12 13.84 -1.67 -13.31
C ASN A 12 12.67 -1.52 -12.31
N PRO A 13 11.47 -2.04 -12.62
CA PRO A 13 10.30 -1.94 -11.73
C PRO A 13 10.48 -2.62 -10.38
N ALA A 14 11.37 -3.61 -10.26
CA ALA A 14 11.67 -4.24 -8.99
C ALA A 14 12.38 -3.27 -8.04
N VAL A 15 13.24 -2.39 -8.56
CA VAL A 15 13.89 -1.35 -7.74
C VAL A 15 12.85 -0.40 -7.15
N ALA A 16 11.88 0.06 -7.96
CA ALA A 16 10.79 0.89 -7.45
C ALA A 16 9.98 0.17 -6.38
N LEU A 17 9.68 -1.12 -6.59
CA LEU A 17 8.91 -1.91 -5.63
C LEU A 17 9.66 -2.08 -4.31
N VAL A 18 10.95 -2.43 -4.34
CA VAL A 18 11.79 -2.55 -3.13
C VAL A 18 11.90 -1.21 -2.40
N SER A 19 12.19 -0.12 -3.13
CA SER A 19 12.23 1.23 -2.55
C SER A 19 10.90 1.62 -1.92
N GLY A 20 9.79 1.25 -2.58
CA GLY A 20 8.45 1.45 -2.06
C GLY A 20 8.21 0.72 -0.74
N VAL A 21 8.58 -0.57 -0.67
CA VAL A 21 8.44 -1.39 0.54
C VAL A 21 9.27 -0.83 1.69
N LEU A 22 10.52 -0.46 1.45
CA LEU A 22 11.39 0.16 2.46
C LEU A 22 10.80 1.49 2.97
N ALA A 23 10.26 2.29 2.08
CA ALA A 23 9.67 3.58 2.44
C ALA A 23 8.35 3.41 3.23
N VAL A 24 7.46 2.47 2.86
CA VAL A 24 6.23 2.25 3.63
C VAL A 24 6.51 1.66 5.01
N SER A 25 7.60 0.90 5.18
CA SER A 25 8.03 0.37 6.48
C SER A 25 8.25 1.46 7.54
N THR A 26 8.52 2.70 7.13
CA THR A 26 8.63 3.84 8.04
C THR A 26 7.28 4.34 8.56
N GLY A 27 6.18 3.93 7.92
CA GLY A 27 4.84 4.45 8.21
C GLY A 27 4.37 4.18 9.64
N ALA A 28 4.57 2.97 10.16
CA ALA A 28 4.22 2.62 11.53
C ALA A 28 5.06 3.41 12.55
N ILE A 29 6.34 3.67 12.24
CA ILE A 29 7.25 4.46 13.09
C ILE A 29 6.75 5.91 13.19
N PHE A 30 6.46 6.55 12.06
CA PHE A 30 5.91 7.91 12.07
C PHE A 30 4.53 7.99 12.74
N ALA A 31 3.65 6.99 12.51
CA ALA A 31 2.36 6.94 13.19
C ALA A 31 2.51 6.86 14.72
N ARG A 32 3.50 6.10 15.20
CA ARG A 32 3.83 5.98 16.63
C ARG A 32 4.45 7.26 17.22
N LEU A 33 5.17 8.02 16.39
CA LEU A 33 5.75 9.31 16.78
C LEU A 33 4.72 10.45 16.80
N ALA A 34 3.61 10.31 16.08
CA ALA A 34 2.58 11.32 15.96
C ALA A 34 1.56 11.23 17.11
N GLU A 35 1.58 12.21 17.98
CA GLU A 35 0.61 12.36 19.10
C GLU A 35 -0.64 13.09 18.60
N ALA A 36 -1.48 12.39 17.81
CA ALA A 36 -2.68 12.95 17.18
C ALA A 36 -3.76 11.85 16.96
N PRO A 37 -5.03 12.23 16.80
CA PRO A 37 -6.07 11.27 16.42
C PRO A 37 -5.79 10.59 15.07
N ALA A 38 -6.14 9.31 14.94
CA ALA A 38 -5.85 8.49 13.78
C ALA A 38 -6.28 9.10 12.42
N PHE A 39 -7.50 9.66 12.37
CA PHE A 39 -8.00 10.34 11.18
C PHE A 39 -7.20 11.59 10.82
N VAL A 40 -6.69 12.32 11.81
CA VAL A 40 -5.82 13.49 11.60
C VAL A 40 -4.49 13.05 11.00
N ILE A 41 -3.87 12.00 11.56
CA ILE A 41 -2.63 11.43 11.03
C ILE A 41 -2.82 11.03 9.55
N ALA A 42 -3.91 10.30 9.25
CA ALA A 42 -4.26 9.88 7.89
C ALA A 42 -4.49 11.08 6.95
N ALA A 43 -5.23 12.10 7.42
CA ALA A 43 -5.54 13.29 6.63
C ALA A 43 -4.29 14.11 6.29
N TYR A 44 -3.40 14.33 7.26
CA TYR A 44 -2.12 15.00 7.02
C TYR A 44 -1.23 14.22 6.07
N ARG A 45 -1.11 12.89 6.25
CA ARG A 45 -0.32 12.01 5.37
C ARG A 45 -0.71 12.19 3.91
N VAL A 46 -1.98 12.03 3.60
CA VAL A 46 -2.46 12.04 2.20
C VAL A 46 -2.65 13.46 1.69
N GLY A 47 -3.09 14.37 2.57
CA GLY A 47 -3.29 15.78 2.24
C GLY A 47 -2.00 16.49 1.85
N LEU A 48 -0.94 16.37 2.65
CA LEU A 48 0.37 16.95 2.30
C LEU A 48 0.94 16.31 1.04
N ALA A 49 0.85 14.98 0.91
CA ALA A 49 1.30 14.30 -0.31
C ALA A 49 0.56 14.82 -1.56
N SER A 50 -0.76 14.99 -1.46
CA SER A 50 -1.60 15.50 -2.53
C SER A 50 -1.22 16.93 -2.92
N LEU A 51 -1.03 17.80 -1.93
CA LEU A 51 -0.64 19.20 -2.14
C LEU A 51 0.75 19.32 -2.78
N ILE A 52 1.71 18.49 -2.35
CA ILE A 52 3.07 18.48 -2.92
C ILE A 52 3.04 17.97 -4.37
N LEU A 53 2.26 16.95 -4.67
CA LEU A 53 2.18 16.37 -6.02
C LEU A 53 1.32 17.18 -6.99
N ALA A 54 0.39 18.00 -6.49
CA ALA A 54 -0.54 18.77 -7.32
C ALA A 54 0.14 19.65 -8.39
N PRO A 55 1.15 20.48 -8.10
CA PRO A 55 1.82 21.29 -9.11
C PRO A 55 2.51 20.43 -10.18
N PHE A 56 3.13 19.31 -9.79
CA PHE A 56 3.78 18.40 -10.74
C PHE A 56 2.75 17.71 -11.64
N ALA A 57 1.63 17.27 -11.08
CA ALA A 57 0.54 16.66 -11.83
C ALA A 57 -0.09 17.67 -12.81
N TRP A 58 -0.29 18.90 -12.37
CA TRP A 58 -0.81 19.95 -13.22
C TRP A 58 0.16 20.30 -14.37
N TRP A 59 1.44 20.41 -14.10
CA TRP A 59 2.43 20.71 -15.12
C TRP A 59 2.62 19.56 -16.12
N GLN A 60 2.76 18.32 -15.65
CA GLN A 60 3.13 17.18 -16.50
C GLN A 60 1.94 16.38 -17.03
N ALA A 61 0.83 16.31 -16.29
CA ALA A 61 -0.31 15.44 -16.60
C ALA A 61 -1.61 16.20 -16.91
N ARG A 62 -1.62 17.56 -16.94
CA ARG A 62 -2.87 18.33 -17.18
C ARG A 62 -3.58 17.93 -18.47
N GLY A 63 -2.82 17.71 -19.55
CA GLY A 63 -3.39 17.31 -20.83
C GLY A 63 -4.07 15.95 -20.80
N GLU A 64 -3.55 15.03 -19.98
CA GLU A 64 -4.16 13.73 -19.70
C GLU A 64 -5.39 13.89 -18.80
N LEU A 65 -5.26 14.64 -17.69
CA LEU A 65 -6.36 14.92 -16.76
C LEU A 65 -7.58 15.49 -17.49
N LEU A 66 -7.41 16.50 -18.34
CA LEU A 66 -8.50 17.13 -19.07
C LEU A 66 -9.19 16.21 -20.11
N ARG A 67 -8.58 15.09 -20.49
CA ARG A 67 -9.12 14.12 -21.47
C ARG A 67 -9.69 12.86 -20.81
N LEU A 68 -9.62 12.73 -19.50
CA LEU A 68 -10.16 11.57 -18.78
C LEU A 68 -11.68 11.53 -18.91
N THR A 69 -12.22 10.34 -19.03
CA THR A 69 -13.67 10.12 -19.00
C THR A 69 -14.21 10.22 -17.57
N ALA A 70 -15.51 10.52 -17.42
CA ALA A 70 -16.17 10.50 -16.12
C ALA A 70 -16.00 9.14 -15.39
N ARG A 71 -15.94 8.03 -16.15
CA ARG A 71 -15.67 6.70 -15.62
C ARG A 71 -14.26 6.60 -15.02
N ASP A 72 -13.24 7.17 -15.69
CA ASP A 72 -11.87 7.15 -15.19
C ASP A 72 -11.73 7.96 -13.91
N TYR A 73 -12.33 9.14 -13.87
CA TYR A 73 -12.42 9.95 -12.67
C TYR A 73 -13.12 9.20 -11.53
N GLY A 74 -14.28 8.60 -11.82
CA GLY A 74 -15.05 7.84 -10.83
C GLY A 74 -14.29 6.65 -10.27
N LEU A 75 -13.59 5.88 -11.11
CA LEU A 75 -12.78 4.74 -10.64
C LEU A 75 -11.55 5.18 -9.85
N ALA A 76 -10.89 6.28 -10.23
CA ALA A 76 -9.75 6.81 -9.49
C ALA A 76 -10.18 7.43 -8.14
N ALA A 77 -11.32 8.10 -8.09
CA ALA A 77 -11.93 8.60 -6.86
C ALA A 77 -12.38 7.44 -5.94
N LEU A 78 -12.93 6.37 -6.52
CA LEU A 78 -13.27 5.14 -5.78
C LEU A 78 -12.01 4.47 -5.18
N ALA A 79 -10.90 4.44 -5.93
CA ALA A 79 -9.61 4.01 -5.38
C ALA A 79 -9.18 4.92 -4.21
N GLY A 80 -9.40 6.24 -4.33
CA GLY A 80 -9.17 7.20 -3.25
C GLY A 80 -10.06 6.98 -2.03
N LEU A 81 -11.33 6.64 -2.22
CA LEU A 81 -12.23 6.23 -1.13
C LEU A 81 -11.69 5.01 -0.39
N PHE A 82 -11.31 3.97 -1.12
CA PHE A 82 -10.74 2.77 -0.49
C PHE A 82 -9.40 3.06 0.21
N LEU A 83 -8.58 3.97 -0.32
CA LEU A 83 -7.36 4.41 0.34
C LEU A 83 -7.66 5.18 1.63
N ALA A 84 -8.67 6.06 1.62
CA ALA A 84 -9.11 6.79 2.82
C ALA A 84 -9.65 5.84 3.89
N LEU A 85 -10.50 4.90 3.51
CA LEU A 85 -11.03 3.88 4.42
C LEU A 85 -9.91 2.98 4.96
N HIS A 86 -8.97 2.57 4.12
CA HIS A 86 -7.80 1.81 4.56
C HIS A 86 -7.02 2.53 5.65
N PHE A 87 -6.61 3.78 5.42
CA PHE A 87 -5.85 4.53 6.43
C PHE A 87 -6.69 4.87 7.66
N GLY A 88 -7.94 5.29 7.45
CA GLY A 88 -8.84 5.62 8.55
C GLY A 88 -9.08 4.44 9.48
N THR A 89 -9.36 3.26 8.94
CA THR A 89 -9.64 2.06 9.74
C THR A 89 -8.36 1.45 10.31
N TRP A 90 -7.30 1.30 9.51
CA TRP A 90 -6.04 0.72 9.98
C TRP A 90 -5.38 1.56 11.09
N ILE A 91 -5.21 2.88 10.89
CA ILE A 91 -4.59 3.72 11.92
C ILE A 91 -5.48 3.78 13.18
N SER A 92 -6.81 3.77 13.02
CA SER A 92 -7.72 3.68 14.16
C SER A 92 -7.62 2.35 14.90
N SER A 93 -7.38 1.23 14.22
CA SER A 93 -7.25 -0.07 14.86
C SER A 93 -6.14 -0.10 15.91
N LEU A 94 -5.06 0.67 15.68
CA LEU A 94 -3.93 0.78 16.61
C LEU A 94 -4.32 1.39 17.98
N GLN A 95 -5.49 2.02 18.09
CA GLN A 95 -6.02 2.55 19.35
C GLN A 95 -6.84 1.52 20.14
N TYR A 96 -7.26 0.43 19.49
CA TYR A 96 -8.19 -0.56 20.08
C TYR A 96 -7.63 -1.96 20.18
N THR A 97 -6.57 -2.29 19.43
CA THR A 97 -5.89 -3.59 19.52
C THR A 97 -4.39 -3.40 19.61
N SER A 98 -3.62 -4.47 19.88
CA SER A 98 -2.17 -4.37 19.89
C SER A 98 -1.63 -4.02 18.50
N VAL A 99 -0.47 -3.33 18.47
CA VAL A 99 0.19 -3.01 17.19
C VAL A 99 0.43 -4.28 16.37
N ALA A 100 0.82 -5.38 17.03
CA ALA A 100 1.05 -6.67 16.40
C ALA A 100 -0.22 -7.24 15.75
N ASN A 101 -1.34 -7.26 16.47
CA ASN A 101 -2.62 -7.72 15.93
C ASN A 101 -3.07 -6.86 14.75
N SER A 102 -3.01 -5.53 14.89
CA SER A 102 -3.35 -4.60 13.84
C SER A 102 -2.51 -4.82 12.59
N VAL A 103 -1.18 -4.89 12.74
CA VAL A 103 -0.26 -5.11 11.61
C VAL A 103 -0.44 -6.49 10.99
N MET A 104 -0.64 -7.54 11.79
CA MET A 104 -0.91 -8.88 11.29
C MET A 104 -2.18 -8.90 10.44
N LEU A 105 -3.27 -8.33 10.95
CA LEU A 105 -4.58 -8.39 10.29
C LEU A 105 -4.63 -7.50 9.03
N VAL A 106 -4.04 -6.30 9.05
CA VAL A 106 -3.99 -5.45 7.86
C VAL A 106 -3.12 -6.06 6.77
N ASN A 107 -2.09 -6.79 7.12
CA ASN A 107 -1.22 -7.50 6.17
C ASN A 107 -1.83 -8.81 5.62
N THR A 108 -3.09 -9.13 5.92
CA THR A 108 -3.85 -10.16 5.21
C THR A 108 -4.30 -9.71 3.81
N ASN A 109 -3.95 -8.51 3.38
CA ASN A 109 -4.34 -7.93 2.07
C ASN A 109 -4.04 -8.85 0.86
N PRO A 110 -2.97 -9.68 0.81
CA PRO A 110 -2.76 -10.60 -0.31
C PRO A 110 -3.89 -11.63 -0.48
N LEU A 111 -4.55 -12.05 0.62
CA LEU A 111 -5.72 -12.93 0.53
C LEU A 111 -6.87 -12.24 -0.20
N TRP A 112 -7.19 -11.01 0.18
CA TRP A 112 -8.24 -10.22 -0.46
C TRP A 112 -7.91 -9.92 -1.92
N VAL A 113 -6.65 -9.59 -2.22
CA VAL A 113 -6.18 -9.44 -3.60
C VAL A 113 -6.38 -10.75 -4.37
N GLY A 114 -6.01 -11.89 -3.79
CA GLY A 114 -6.21 -13.21 -4.39
C GLY A 114 -7.66 -13.47 -4.75
N LEU A 115 -8.57 -13.22 -3.80
CA LEU A 115 -10.01 -13.45 -3.96
C LEU A 115 -10.66 -12.48 -4.95
N LEU A 116 -10.27 -11.20 -4.94
CA LEU A 116 -10.93 -10.15 -5.71
C LEU A 116 -10.32 -9.92 -7.11
N THR A 117 -9.10 -10.41 -7.36
CA THR A 117 -8.41 -10.26 -8.67
C THR A 117 -9.27 -10.70 -9.86
N PRO A 118 -9.97 -11.86 -9.84
CA PRO A 118 -10.79 -12.30 -10.97
C PRO A 118 -11.90 -11.31 -11.33
N PHE A 119 -12.42 -10.59 -10.34
CA PHE A 119 -13.57 -9.68 -10.51
C PHE A 119 -13.18 -8.26 -10.88
N ILE A 120 -12.04 -7.75 -10.36
CA ILE A 120 -11.66 -6.33 -10.48
C ILE A 120 -10.57 -6.14 -11.54
N SER A 121 -9.34 -6.61 -11.32
CA SER A 121 -8.22 -6.39 -12.24
C SER A 121 -8.14 -7.41 -13.37
N LYS A 122 -8.75 -8.58 -13.18
CA LYS A 122 -8.76 -9.71 -14.11
C LYS A 122 -7.35 -10.19 -14.50
N ASP A 123 -6.35 -9.96 -13.64
CA ASP A 123 -5.01 -10.49 -13.82
C ASP A 123 -5.02 -12.02 -13.67
N ARG A 124 -4.16 -12.69 -14.44
CA ARG A 124 -3.91 -14.12 -14.25
C ARG A 124 -2.82 -14.29 -13.19
N MET A 125 -3.15 -14.95 -12.08
CA MET A 125 -2.16 -15.29 -11.06
C MET A 125 -1.55 -16.65 -11.35
N SER A 126 -0.20 -16.70 -11.33
CA SER A 126 0.52 -17.95 -11.48
C SER A 126 0.30 -18.86 -10.25
N PRO A 127 0.49 -20.19 -10.39
CA PRO A 127 0.46 -21.11 -9.24
C PRO A 127 1.49 -20.70 -8.17
N LEU A 128 2.68 -20.25 -8.56
CA LEU A 128 3.71 -19.79 -7.63
C LEU A 128 3.28 -18.52 -6.86
N THR A 129 2.58 -17.59 -7.52
CA THR A 129 2.00 -16.42 -6.83
C THR A 129 0.96 -16.85 -5.79
N LYS A 130 0.12 -17.84 -6.09
CA LYS A 130 -0.87 -18.36 -5.13
C LYS A 130 -0.20 -19.03 -3.93
N ILE A 131 0.84 -19.82 -4.16
CA ILE A 131 1.67 -20.41 -3.09
C ILE A 131 2.32 -19.29 -2.26
N GLY A 132 2.88 -18.27 -2.91
CA GLY A 132 3.44 -17.10 -2.24
C GLY A 132 2.44 -16.41 -1.33
N ILE A 133 1.19 -16.19 -1.79
CA ILE A 133 0.12 -15.63 -0.96
C ILE A 133 -0.13 -16.50 0.30
N THR A 134 -0.22 -17.82 0.15
CA THR A 134 -0.45 -18.74 1.28
C THR A 134 0.71 -18.68 2.28
N LEU A 135 1.95 -18.80 1.80
CA LEU A 135 3.15 -18.74 2.66
C LEU A 135 3.30 -17.39 3.37
N SER A 136 2.97 -16.30 2.68
CA SER A 136 3.08 -14.96 3.24
C SER A 136 2.10 -14.74 4.40
N VAL A 137 0.88 -15.28 4.27
CA VAL A 137 -0.10 -15.24 5.36
C VAL A 137 0.35 -16.06 6.55
N ILE A 138 0.88 -17.28 6.31
CA ILE A 138 1.42 -18.12 7.39
C ILE A 138 2.58 -17.39 8.09
N GLY A 139 3.49 -16.79 7.33
CA GLY A 139 4.60 -15.98 7.88
C GLY A 139 4.10 -14.80 8.72
N GLY A 140 3.08 -14.08 8.25
CA GLY A 140 2.44 -13.00 8.98
C GLY A 140 1.80 -13.47 10.29
N VAL A 141 1.10 -14.60 10.27
CA VAL A 141 0.51 -15.24 11.48
C VAL A 141 1.61 -15.61 12.49
N ILE A 142 2.73 -16.18 12.04
CA ILE A 142 3.85 -16.53 12.93
C ILE A 142 4.43 -15.28 13.59
N ILE A 143 4.63 -14.18 12.85
CA ILE A 143 5.11 -12.90 13.41
C ILE A 143 4.12 -12.37 14.46
N GLY A 144 2.82 -12.37 14.15
CA GLY A 144 1.79 -11.86 15.03
C GLY A 144 1.51 -12.75 16.25
N ALA A 145 1.63 -14.08 16.12
CA ALA A 145 1.33 -15.02 17.20
C ALA A 145 2.24 -14.84 18.44
N GLY A 146 3.46 -14.35 18.25
CA GLY A 146 4.38 -14.02 19.35
C GLY A 146 3.83 -12.93 20.29
N ASP A 147 3.00 -12.03 19.76
CA ASP A 147 2.44 -10.91 20.50
C ASP A 147 0.97 -11.16 20.94
N PHE A 148 0.30 -12.16 20.37
CA PHE A 148 -1.05 -12.61 20.75
C PHE A 148 -1.13 -13.13 22.19
N ALA A 149 -0.03 -13.65 22.71
CA ALA A 149 0.05 -14.21 24.06
C ALA A 149 -0.16 -13.17 25.19
N THR A 150 -0.21 -11.88 24.88
CA THR A 150 -0.35 -10.82 25.87
C THR A 150 -1.79 -10.39 26.17
N GLY A 151 -2.80 -10.95 25.47
CA GLY A 151 -4.24 -10.77 25.80
C GLY A 151 -4.84 -9.38 25.61
N ALA A 152 -4.14 -8.45 24.97
CA ALA A 152 -4.50 -7.03 24.89
C ALA A 152 -5.28 -6.64 23.61
N GLY A 153 -6.03 -7.55 22.97
CA GLY A 153 -6.75 -7.27 21.73
C GLY A 153 -8.23 -7.02 21.94
N SER A 154 -8.77 -5.98 21.30
CA SER A 154 -10.22 -5.75 21.17
C SER A 154 -10.71 -6.28 19.82
N LEU A 155 -11.77 -7.09 19.80
CA LEU A 155 -12.44 -7.56 18.58
C LEU A 155 -12.80 -6.39 17.63
N TYR A 156 -13.11 -5.23 18.17
CA TYR A 156 -13.39 -4.04 17.37
C TYR A 156 -12.14 -3.53 16.64
N GLY A 157 -10.99 -3.47 17.32
CA GLY A 157 -9.71 -3.12 16.71
C GLY A 157 -9.31 -4.10 15.62
N ASP A 158 -9.49 -5.40 15.87
CA ASP A 158 -9.20 -6.46 14.89
C ASP A 158 -10.09 -6.36 13.66
N PHE A 159 -11.38 -6.07 13.85
CA PHE A 159 -12.31 -5.79 12.74
C PHE A 159 -11.88 -4.58 11.91
N LEU A 160 -11.48 -3.48 12.55
CA LEU A 160 -10.97 -2.30 11.85
C LEU A 160 -9.72 -2.60 11.01
N ALA A 161 -8.80 -3.40 11.54
CA ALA A 161 -7.59 -3.81 10.80
C ALA A 161 -7.93 -4.68 9.58
N LEU A 162 -8.85 -5.65 9.73
CA LEU A 162 -9.33 -6.48 8.61
C LEU A 162 -10.08 -5.66 7.56
N ALA A 163 -10.92 -4.72 7.98
CA ALA A 163 -11.60 -3.79 7.08
C ALA A 163 -10.58 -2.94 6.30
N GLY A 164 -9.54 -2.46 6.98
CA GLY A 164 -8.42 -1.77 6.37
C GLY A 164 -7.69 -2.61 5.34
N SER A 165 -7.47 -3.89 5.63
CA SER A 165 -6.86 -4.86 4.72
C SER A 165 -7.68 -5.05 3.43
N LEU A 166 -8.98 -5.25 3.55
CA LEU A 166 -9.90 -5.36 2.40
C LEU A 166 -9.89 -4.09 1.55
N CYS A 167 -9.94 -2.92 2.20
CA CYS A 167 -9.89 -1.64 1.50
C CYS A 167 -8.55 -1.44 0.78
N ALA A 168 -7.43 -1.84 1.37
CA ALA A 168 -6.12 -1.82 0.69
C ALA A 168 -6.11 -2.69 -0.56
N ALA A 169 -6.69 -3.89 -0.51
CA ALA A 169 -6.79 -4.77 -1.66
C ALA A 169 -7.65 -4.16 -2.79
N CYS A 170 -8.79 -3.57 -2.46
CA CYS A 170 -9.64 -2.87 -3.45
C CYS A 170 -8.89 -1.69 -4.09
N TYR A 171 -8.21 -0.88 -3.28
CA TYR A 171 -7.37 0.21 -3.77
C TYR A 171 -6.29 -0.27 -4.74
N LEU A 172 -5.55 -1.34 -4.42
CA LEU A 172 -4.50 -1.89 -5.28
C LEU A 172 -5.07 -2.43 -6.59
N LEU A 173 -6.19 -3.14 -6.56
CA LEU A 173 -6.84 -3.72 -7.74
C LEU A 173 -7.39 -2.66 -8.69
N LEU A 174 -8.04 -1.62 -8.16
CA LEU A 174 -8.47 -0.46 -8.95
C LEU A 174 -7.27 0.30 -9.50
N GLY A 175 -6.24 0.50 -8.68
CA GLY A 175 -4.97 1.09 -9.09
C GLY A 175 -4.36 0.32 -10.26
N ARG A 176 -4.29 -1.00 -10.20
CA ARG A 176 -3.80 -1.84 -11.31
C ARG A 176 -4.56 -1.60 -12.61
N THR A 177 -5.89 -1.58 -12.52
CA THR A 177 -6.75 -1.36 -13.69
C THR A 177 -6.50 0.00 -14.32
N LEU A 178 -6.37 1.04 -13.51
CA LEU A 178 -6.16 2.42 -13.97
C LEU A 178 -4.73 2.67 -14.43
N ARG A 179 -3.73 2.12 -13.75
CA ARG A 179 -2.31 2.30 -14.09
C ARG A 179 -1.90 1.66 -15.42
N ARG A 180 -2.74 0.78 -15.99
CA ARG A 180 -2.54 0.28 -17.35
C ARG A 180 -2.70 1.38 -18.41
N LYS A 181 -3.51 2.39 -18.13
CA LYS A 181 -3.85 3.47 -19.07
C LYS A 181 -3.47 4.88 -18.61
N LEU A 182 -3.44 5.13 -17.30
CA LEU A 182 -3.10 6.43 -16.75
C LEU A 182 -1.63 6.54 -16.38
N SER A 183 -1.07 7.74 -16.52
CA SER A 183 0.22 8.09 -15.93
C SER A 183 0.15 8.00 -14.41
N LEU A 184 1.31 7.88 -13.75
CA LEU A 184 1.33 7.87 -12.29
C LEU A 184 0.73 9.14 -11.71
N LEU A 185 1.17 10.29 -12.22
CA LEU A 185 0.75 11.60 -11.70
C LEU A 185 -0.74 11.85 -11.88
N ALA A 186 -1.32 11.49 -13.04
CA ALA A 186 -2.75 11.60 -13.25
C ALA A 186 -3.55 10.73 -12.27
N TYR A 187 -3.11 9.49 -12.07
CA TYR A 187 -3.77 8.57 -11.14
C TYR A 187 -3.68 9.03 -9.68
N VAL A 188 -2.45 9.32 -9.19
CA VAL A 188 -2.27 9.67 -7.77
C VAL A 188 -2.89 11.03 -7.44
N MET A 189 -2.92 11.96 -8.38
CA MET A 189 -3.59 13.26 -8.18
C MET A 189 -5.07 13.08 -7.81
N ILE A 190 -5.79 12.24 -8.56
CA ILE A 190 -7.21 11.99 -8.30
C ILE A 190 -7.38 11.11 -7.06
N CYS A 191 -6.62 10.02 -6.97
CA CYS A 191 -6.73 9.05 -5.89
C CYS A 191 -6.37 9.68 -4.52
N TYR A 192 -5.20 10.32 -4.41
CA TYR A 192 -4.78 10.94 -3.15
C TYR A 192 -5.61 12.18 -2.83
N GLY A 193 -5.96 12.98 -3.85
CA GLY A 193 -6.84 14.14 -3.70
C GLY A 193 -8.20 13.73 -3.13
N SER A 194 -8.83 12.71 -3.71
CA SER A 194 -10.11 12.18 -3.20
C SER A 194 -9.98 11.63 -1.79
N ALA A 195 -8.92 10.87 -1.51
CA ALA A 195 -8.65 10.36 -0.17
C ALA A 195 -8.45 11.49 0.85
N ALA A 196 -7.72 12.55 0.47
CA ALA A 196 -7.51 13.72 1.31
C ALA A 196 -8.83 14.43 1.62
N VAL A 197 -9.67 14.67 0.60
CA VAL A 197 -10.99 15.31 0.78
C VAL A 197 -11.86 14.49 1.75
N ILE A 198 -11.90 13.17 1.58
CA ILE A 198 -12.71 12.28 2.43
C ILE A 198 -12.18 12.30 3.88
N LEU A 199 -10.86 12.18 4.08
CA LEU A 199 -10.27 12.13 5.42
C LEU A 199 -10.39 13.49 6.13
N TRP A 200 -10.14 14.60 5.45
CA TRP A 200 -10.35 15.93 6.02
C TRP A 200 -11.83 16.19 6.30
N GLY A 201 -12.73 15.71 5.42
CA GLY A 201 -14.17 15.74 5.67
C GLY A 201 -14.54 14.99 6.95
N ALA A 202 -13.97 13.81 7.18
CA ALA A 202 -14.17 13.04 8.42
C ALA A 202 -13.59 13.77 9.65
N VAL A 203 -12.40 14.37 9.56
CA VAL A 203 -11.77 15.16 10.64
C VAL A 203 -12.70 16.31 11.06
N LEU A 204 -13.24 17.04 10.09
CA LEU A 204 -14.13 18.16 10.34
C LEU A 204 -15.49 17.71 10.90
N ALA A 205 -16.08 16.66 10.33
CA ALA A 205 -17.36 16.09 10.78
C ALA A 205 -17.28 15.56 12.23
N LEU A 206 -16.15 14.94 12.58
CA LEU A 206 -15.89 14.43 13.94
C LEU A 206 -15.35 15.52 14.89
N ARG A 207 -15.20 16.76 14.41
CA ARG A 207 -14.68 17.91 15.18
C ARG A 207 -13.33 17.63 15.85
N LEU A 208 -12.45 16.88 15.15
CA LEU A 208 -11.13 16.58 15.65
C LEU A 208 -10.19 17.80 15.52
N PRO A 209 -9.16 17.93 16.38
CA PRO A 209 -8.22 19.03 16.31
C PRO A 209 -7.47 19.01 14.97
N VAL A 210 -7.43 20.16 14.30
CA VAL A 210 -6.72 20.31 13.01
C VAL A 210 -5.33 20.91 13.14
N ALA A 211 -5.00 21.47 14.30
CA ALA A 211 -3.73 22.13 14.60
C ALA A 211 -3.43 22.09 16.11
N GLY A 212 -2.30 22.68 16.52
CA GLY A 212 -1.89 22.73 17.92
C GLY A 212 -1.03 21.54 18.36
N PHE A 213 -0.49 20.77 17.40
CA PHE A 213 0.37 19.63 17.67
C PHE A 213 1.82 20.05 17.90
N SER A 214 2.61 19.19 18.53
CA SER A 214 4.04 19.41 18.76
C SER A 214 4.83 19.42 17.44
N ALA A 215 6.00 20.04 17.43
CA ALA A 215 6.93 20.03 16.28
C ALA A 215 7.30 18.59 15.87
N ARG A 216 7.42 17.67 16.84
CA ARG A 216 7.66 16.25 16.60
C ARG A 216 6.51 15.62 15.81
N THR A 217 5.27 15.91 16.18
CA THR A 217 4.07 15.41 15.50
C THR A 217 3.98 15.95 14.07
N TYR A 218 4.22 17.25 13.86
CA TYR A 218 4.27 17.81 12.50
C TYR A 218 5.42 17.23 11.66
N GLY A 219 6.58 16.97 12.27
CA GLY A 219 7.69 16.26 11.63
C GLY A 219 7.30 14.83 11.21
N ALA A 220 6.54 14.11 12.05
CA ALA A 220 6.02 12.80 11.74
C ALA A 220 5.00 12.84 10.57
N PHE A 221 4.10 13.83 10.54
CA PHE A 221 3.19 14.05 9.41
C PHE A 221 3.95 14.30 8.10
N ALA A 222 4.96 15.15 8.13
CA ALA A 222 5.81 15.41 6.95
C ALA A 222 6.56 14.15 6.51
N GLY A 223 7.15 13.39 7.44
CA GLY A 223 7.80 12.11 7.17
C GLY A 223 6.86 11.10 6.53
N MET A 224 5.64 10.94 7.06
CA MET A 224 4.61 10.08 6.48
C MET A 224 4.22 10.52 5.05
N ALA A 225 4.06 11.82 4.83
CA ALA A 225 3.69 12.33 3.51
C ALA A 225 4.81 12.15 2.49
N LEU A 226 6.04 12.48 2.83
CA LEU A 226 7.17 12.44 1.91
C LEU A 226 7.69 11.02 1.70
N ILE A 227 7.96 10.29 2.78
CA ILE A 227 8.61 8.99 2.71
C ILE A 227 7.57 7.89 2.48
N SER A 228 6.63 7.72 3.40
CA SER A 228 5.70 6.59 3.30
C SER A 228 4.67 6.76 2.19
N GLN A 229 4.21 7.99 1.88
CA GLN A 229 3.18 8.22 0.86
C GLN A 229 3.78 8.53 -0.52
N ILE A 230 4.62 9.59 -0.65
CA ILE A 230 5.14 9.99 -1.97
C ILE A 230 6.16 8.98 -2.47
N ILE A 231 7.17 8.61 -1.68
CA ILE A 231 8.12 7.60 -2.10
C ILE A 231 7.48 6.21 -2.03
N GLY A 232 6.93 5.80 -0.90
CA GLY A 232 6.40 4.47 -0.66
C GLY A 232 5.24 4.11 -1.57
N HIS A 233 4.06 4.67 -1.30
CA HIS A 233 2.84 4.35 -2.04
C HIS A 233 2.93 4.67 -3.54
N SER A 234 3.59 5.78 -3.92
CA SER A 234 3.71 6.11 -5.34
C SER A 234 4.64 5.16 -6.09
N SER A 235 5.69 4.61 -5.45
CA SER A 235 6.57 3.63 -6.07
C SER A 235 5.85 2.34 -6.42
N TYR A 236 5.08 1.75 -5.52
CA TYR A 236 4.34 0.55 -5.88
C TYR A 236 3.11 0.85 -6.76
N ASN A 237 2.49 2.02 -6.65
CA ASN A 237 1.50 2.46 -7.64
C ASN A 237 2.10 2.59 -9.04
N TRP A 238 3.36 3.04 -9.14
CA TRP A 238 4.08 3.03 -10.41
C TRP A 238 4.33 1.59 -10.87
N ALA A 239 4.78 0.71 -9.97
CA ALA A 239 5.05 -0.70 -10.25
C ALA A 239 3.78 -1.50 -10.65
N LEU A 240 2.58 -1.09 -10.20
CA LEU A 240 1.29 -1.67 -10.62
C LEU A 240 1.07 -1.63 -12.15
N ARG A 241 1.75 -0.78 -12.89
CA ARG A 241 1.70 -0.79 -14.36
C ARG A 241 2.42 -2.02 -14.93
N TRP A 242 3.46 -2.49 -14.27
CA TRP A 242 4.40 -3.47 -14.77
C TRP A 242 4.21 -4.87 -14.16
N PHE A 243 3.81 -4.94 -12.90
CA PHE A 243 3.62 -6.17 -12.15
C PHE A 243 2.16 -6.46 -11.87
N SER A 244 1.83 -7.73 -11.62
CA SER A 244 0.50 -8.13 -11.18
C SER A 244 0.21 -7.59 -9.77
N THR A 245 -1.07 -7.42 -9.46
CA THR A 245 -1.49 -7.00 -8.11
C THR A 245 -1.09 -8.02 -7.05
N GLY A 246 -1.08 -9.32 -7.42
CA GLY A 246 -0.65 -10.39 -6.52
C GLY A 246 0.81 -10.26 -6.09
N LEU A 247 1.73 -10.03 -7.04
CA LEU A 247 3.14 -9.79 -6.70
C LEU A 247 3.31 -8.54 -5.83
N ILE A 248 2.65 -7.43 -6.17
CA ILE A 248 2.72 -6.20 -5.37
C ILE A 248 2.23 -6.46 -3.95
N ALA A 249 1.07 -7.11 -3.77
CA ALA A 249 0.50 -7.39 -2.46
C ALA A 249 1.42 -8.27 -1.60
N VAL A 250 1.99 -9.34 -2.18
CA VAL A 250 2.95 -10.20 -1.47
C VAL A 250 4.22 -9.42 -1.12
N SER A 251 4.71 -8.56 -2.01
CA SER A 251 5.92 -7.77 -1.76
C SER A 251 5.73 -6.75 -0.63
N LEU A 252 4.52 -6.19 -0.48
CA LEU A 252 4.19 -5.27 0.62
C LEU A 252 4.29 -5.93 2.00
N LEU A 253 4.28 -7.27 2.09
CA LEU A 253 4.57 -7.98 3.33
C LEU A 253 6.05 -7.85 3.79
N GLY A 254 6.92 -7.29 2.97
CA GLY A 254 8.20 -6.76 3.41
C GLY A 254 8.07 -5.59 4.40
N GLU A 255 6.94 -4.87 4.41
CA GLU A 255 6.69 -3.76 5.34
C GLU A 255 6.80 -4.16 6.82
N PRO A 256 6.12 -5.22 7.32
CA PRO A 256 6.31 -5.70 8.68
C PRO A 256 7.75 -6.06 9.02
N ILE A 257 8.50 -6.61 8.07
CA ILE A 257 9.91 -6.94 8.27
C ILE A 257 10.74 -5.68 8.46
N GLY A 258 10.57 -4.71 7.54
CA GLY A 258 11.25 -3.42 7.63
C GLY A 258 10.85 -2.64 8.88
N ALA A 259 9.58 -2.63 9.25
CA ALA A 259 9.09 -1.99 10.46
C ALA A 259 9.67 -2.64 11.74
N THR A 260 9.80 -3.98 11.77
CA THR A 260 10.43 -4.71 12.87
C THR A 260 11.91 -4.35 13.02
N ILE A 261 12.65 -4.29 11.92
CA ILE A 261 14.06 -3.87 11.93
C ILE A 261 14.20 -2.43 12.44
N LEU A 262 13.35 -1.52 11.95
CA LEU A 262 13.36 -0.13 12.41
C LEU A 262 12.97 0.00 13.89
N ALA A 263 12.00 -0.78 14.36
CA ALA A 263 11.61 -0.81 15.76
C ALA A 263 12.73 -1.33 16.67
N TYR A 264 13.46 -2.37 16.23
CA TYR A 264 14.66 -2.83 16.91
C TYR A 264 15.73 -1.74 17.01
N LEU A 265 16.04 -1.05 15.91
CA LEU A 265 17.09 -0.04 15.85
C LEU A 265 16.74 1.26 16.60
N LEU A 266 15.46 1.65 16.63
CA LEU A 266 15.02 2.95 17.14
C LEU A 266 14.38 2.88 18.53
N PHE A 267 13.85 1.72 18.93
CA PHE A 267 13.10 1.54 20.16
C PHE A 267 13.62 0.36 21.00
N ASP A 268 14.74 -0.27 20.62
CA ASP A 268 15.32 -1.46 21.28
C ASP A 268 14.31 -2.63 21.43
N GLU A 269 13.35 -2.75 20.50
CA GLU A 269 12.39 -3.86 20.51
C GLU A 269 13.08 -5.18 20.10
N GLY A 270 13.07 -6.19 20.97
CA GLY A 270 13.74 -7.46 20.73
C GLY A 270 13.29 -8.20 19.48
N LEU A 271 14.26 -8.80 18.77
CA LEU A 271 14.02 -9.76 17.69
C LEU A 271 13.74 -11.14 18.28
N THR A 272 12.51 -11.64 18.09
CA THR A 272 12.13 -12.99 18.54
C THR A 272 12.33 -14.01 17.42
N TRP A 273 12.44 -15.29 17.78
CA TRP A 273 12.48 -16.39 16.81
C TRP A 273 11.23 -16.43 15.91
N ALA A 274 10.07 -16.04 16.42
CA ALA A 274 8.84 -15.90 15.65
C ALA A 274 8.99 -14.81 14.56
N LYS A 275 9.53 -13.64 14.91
CA LYS A 275 9.80 -12.56 13.94
C LYS A 275 10.82 -13.01 12.89
N ALA A 276 11.88 -13.71 13.27
CA ALA A 276 12.90 -14.21 12.34
C ALA A 276 12.36 -15.29 11.38
N SER A 277 11.67 -16.31 11.90
CA SER A 277 11.13 -17.41 11.09
C SER A 277 9.98 -16.96 10.19
N GLY A 278 9.05 -16.16 10.71
CA GLY A 278 7.96 -15.58 9.91
C GLY A 278 8.47 -14.64 8.84
N GLY A 279 9.49 -13.82 9.14
CA GLY A 279 10.16 -12.95 8.16
C GLY A 279 10.82 -13.73 7.03
N LEU A 280 11.53 -14.82 7.34
CA LEU A 280 12.14 -15.70 6.34
C LEU A 280 11.08 -16.34 5.42
N LEU A 281 9.94 -16.74 5.99
CA LEU A 281 8.83 -17.31 5.22
C LEU A 281 8.21 -16.28 4.26
N ILE A 282 8.05 -15.04 4.72
CA ILE A 282 7.59 -13.91 3.88
C ILE A 282 8.58 -13.63 2.74
N LEU A 283 9.88 -13.57 3.03
CA LEU A 283 10.91 -13.37 1.99
C LEU A 283 10.88 -14.49 0.94
N SER A 284 10.70 -15.75 1.38
CA SER A 284 10.51 -16.89 0.49
C SER A 284 9.26 -16.75 -0.38
N ALA A 285 8.17 -16.27 0.20
CA ALA A 285 6.91 -16.00 -0.50
C ALA A 285 7.07 -14.90 -1.58
N ILE A 286 7.78 -13.81 -1.28
CA ILE A 286 8.09 -12.72 -2.22
C ILE A 286 8.91 -13.27 -3.40
N TYR A 287 9.93 -14.09 -3.12
CA TYR A 287 10.74 -14.72 -4.15
C TYR A 287 9.91 -15.63 -5.08
N LEU A 288 9.07 -16.49 -4.51
CA LEU A 288 8.19 -17.38 -5.30
C LEU A 288 7.20 -16.59 -6.15
N ALA A 289 6.59 -15.54 -5.60
CA ALA A 289 5.67 -14.68 -6.36
C ALA A 289 6.39 -13.97 -7.52
N GLY A 290 7.63 -13.51 -7.30
CA GLY A 290 8.48 -12.92 -8.34
C GLY A 290 8.80 -13.89 -9.47
N ARG A 291 9.22 -15.13 -9.13
CA ARG A 291 9.44 -16.19 -10.11
C ARG A 291 8.18 -16.55 -10.92
N GLY A 292 7.04 -16.54 -10.24
CA GLY A 292 5.75 -16.76 -10.91
C GLY A 292 5.38 -15.68 -11.93
N GLU A 293 5.74 -14.44 -11.65
CA GLU A 293 5.56 -13.31 -12.57
C GLU A 293 6.47 -13.44 -13.82
N GLU A 294 7.73 -13.80 -13.62
CA GLU A 294 8.69 -14.02 -14.70
C GLU A 294 8.26 -15.12 -15.66
N GLN A 295 7.83 -16.28 -15.14
CA GLN A 295 7.32 -17.40 -15.93
C GLN A 295 6.10 -17.01 -16.76
N GLY A 296 5.17 -16.22 -16.17
CA GLY A 296 3.99 -15.72 -16.88
C GLY A 296 4.31 -14.75 -18.02
N ARG A 297 5.47 -14.08 -17.96
CA ARG A 297 5.96 -13.19 -19.04
C ARG A 297 6.71 -13.94 -20.12
N GLY A 298 7.54 -14.92 -19.74
CA GLY A 298 8.33 -15.72 -20.69
C GLY A 298 7.47 -16.60 -21.62
N GLY A 299 6.27 -17.01 -21.18
CA GLY A 299 5.33 -17.79 -22.01
C GLY A 299 4.61 -16.98 -23.11
N LYS A 300 4.85 -15.67 -23.22
CA LYS A 300 4.31 -14.80 -24.27
C LYS A 300 5.37 -14.37 -25.28
N VAL A 301 6.22 -15.28 -25.73
CA VAL A 301 6.98 -15.05 -26.97
C VAL A 301 5.97 -15.13 -28.12
N PRO A 302 5.74 -14.07 -28.93
CA PRO A 302 4.94 -14.17 -30.13
C PRO A 302 5.62 -15.21 -31.02
N GLY A 303 4.89 -16.30 -31.30
CA GLY A 303 5.36 -17.35 -32.21
C GLY A 303 5.91 -16.73 -33.49
N GLY A 304 7.15 -17.10 -33.82
CA GLY A 304 7.75 -16.77 -35.08
C GLY A 304 6.77 -17.14 -36.21
N ARG A 305 6.51 -16.20 -37.09
CA ARG A 305 5.92 -16.50 -38.38
C ARG A 305 6.89 -17.45 -39.08
N GLY A 306 6.52 -18.70 -39.10
CA GLY A 306 7.16 -19.66 -39.99
C GLY A 306 6.97 -19.19 -41.45
N VAL A 307 8.02 -19.29 -42.16
CA VAL A 307 8.23 -19.09 -43.59
C VAL A 307 7.21 -19.82 -44.47
#